data_03c72cfc3e8ff8b113db9fb4e59d2845
#
_entry.id   03c72cfc3e8ff8b113db9fb4e59d2845
#
_cell.length_a   1.000
_cell.length_b   1.000
_cell.length_c   1.000
_cell.angle_alpha   90.00
_cell.angle_beta   90.00
_cell.angle_gamma   90.00
#
_symmetry.space_group_name_H-M   'P 1'
#
loop_
_entity.id
_entity.type
_entity.pdbx_description
1 polymer ?
#
loop_
_entity_poly.entity_id
_entity_poly.type
_entity_poly.pdbx_seq_one_letter_code
_entity_poly.pdbx_strand_id
1 'polypeptide(L)'
;MQLDGVEVVLEDDTGYRATEADLKFLGIPDASFSAFWNQDYPLGCGPVGWKHFVESLRHALASDGITDADVQLQGSAARFFSGAHKEMLFEIDEVAALFMRLQGRLPTEFEIERIMQDLALVWPSSSRRPRRRPFDSLYRLGVDRSPSDLDVQVSSGQIARRSGEYLQSRGLPDSKLLRTHETYAFIRKKFIAAVCPNLTSWAIEQTEALQRPVTLAVFDEAGPPRMEGLQSSYHKSSDWTIRLEVGQ
;
A
#
# COMPACT_ATOMS: atom_id res chain seq x y z
N MET A 1 -23.67 -2.69 3.17
CA MET A 1 -23.51 -3.99 2.47
C MET A 1 -23.85 -5.11 3.44
N GLN A 2 -24.38 -6.23 2.97
CA GLN A 2 -24.63 -7.39 3.83
C GLN A 2 -23.69 -8.53 3.42
N LEU A 3 -22.96 -9.08 4.41
CA LEU A 3 -22.19 -10.31 4.29
C LEU A 3 -22.73 -11.32 5.28
N ASP A 4 -23.22 -12.46 4.80
CA ASP A 4 -23.79 -13.54 5.63
C ASP A 4 -24.85 -13.04 6.65
N GLY A 5 -25.64 -12.02 6.24
CA GLY A 5 -26.68 -11.42 7.09
C GLY A 5 -26.17 -10.37 8.07
N VAL A 6 -24.88 -10.04 8.08
CA VAL A 6 -24.28 -8.99 8.91
C VAL A 6 -24.12 -7.71 8.07
N GLU A 7 -24.57 -6.57 8.58
CA GLU A 7 -24.31 -5.28 7.94
C GLU A 7 -22.83 -4.93 8.07
N VAL A 8 -22.13 -4.88 6.93
CA VAL A 8 -20.74 -4.47 6.84
C VAL A 8 -20.66 -3.00 6.43
N VAL A 9 -19.96 -2.22 7.22
CA VAL A 9 -19.75 -0.79 6.97
C VAL A 9 -18.26 -0.51 6.83
N LEU A 10 -17.82 -0.21 5.60
CA LEU A 10 -16.53 0.41 5.35
C LEU A 10 -16.71 1.91 5.28
N GLU A 11 -16.14 2.61 6.24
CA GLU A 11 -16.29 4.06 6.38
C GLU A 11 -14.90 4.73 6.35
N ASP A 12 -14.77 5.82 5.59
CA ASP A 12 -13.57 6.65 5.64
C ASP A 12 -13.59 7.57 6.87
N ASP A 13 -12.51 8.27 7.12
CA ASP A 13 -12.36 9.18 8.27
C ASP A 13 -13.24 10.46 8.19
N THR A 14 -14.07 10.57 7.18
CA THR A 14 -15.02 11.70 6.98
C THR A 14 -16.49 11.26 6.99
N GLY A 15 -16.76 9.98 7.24
CA GLY A 15 -18.10 9.43 7.33
C GLY A 15 -18.68 8.95 6.00
N TYR A 16 -17.89 8.90 4.93
CA TYR A 16 -18.33 8.26 3.69
C TYR A 16 -18.34 6.74 3.84
N ARG A 17 -19.48 6.14 3.51
CA ARG A 17 -19.69 4.69 3.57
C ARG A 17 -19.66 4.09 2.17
N ALA A 18 -18.73 3.18 1.93
CA ALA A 18 -18.67 2.45 0.69
C ALA A 18 -19.96 1.66 0.41
N THR A 19 -20.36 1.61 -0.84
CA THR A 19 -21.58 0.97 -1.31
C THR A 19 -21.27 -0.22 -2.22
N GLU A 20 -22.27 -1.03 -2.55
CA GLU A 20 -22.14 -2.08 -3.56
C GLU A 20 -21.80 -1.52 -4.95
N ALA A 21 -22.28 -0.31 -5.26
CA ALA A 21 -21.92 0.37 -6.50
C ALA A 21 -20.44 0.72 -6.55
N ASP A 22 -19.84 1.11 -5.43
CA ASP A 22 -18.39 1.33 -5.33
C ASP A 22 -17.63 0.04 -5.60
N LEU A 23 -17.98 -1.07 -4.93
CA LEU A 23 -17.33 -2.36 -5.13
C LEU A 23 -17.39 -2.81 -6.59
N LYS A 24 -18.56 -2.66 -7.21
CA LYS A 24 -18.77 -2.99 -8.62
C LYS A 24 -17.89 -2.13 -9.54
N PHE A 25 -17.84 -0.83 -9.33
CA PHE A 25 -17.00 0.08 -10.10
C PHE A 25 -15.51 -0.25 -9.93
N LEU A 26 -15.10 -0.49 -8.70
CA LEU A 26 -13.71 -0.85 -8.36
C LEU A 26 -13.33 -2.25 -8.85
N GLY A 27 -14.29 -3.05 -9.32
CA GLY A 27 -14.09 -4.41 -9.78
C GLY A 27 -13.69 -5.37 -8.67
N ILE A 28 -14.25 -5.15 -7.47
CA ILE A 28 -14.03 -6.00 -6.30
C ILE A 28 -15.18 -7.00 -6.22
N PRO A 29 -14.96 -8.30 -6.53
CA PRO A 29 -15.98 -9.33 -6.40
C PRO A 29 -16.39 -9.55 -4.94
N ASP A 30 -17.62 -9.96 -4.70
CA ASP A 30 -18.16 -10.23 -3.35
C ASP A 30 -17.28 -11.22 -2.57
N ALA A 31 -16.80 -12.28 -3.22
CA ALA A 31 -15.90 -13.23 -2.58
C ALA A 31 -14.58 -12.61 -2.12
N SER A 32 -14.00 -11.71 -2.92
CA SER A 32 -12.78 -10.99 -2.55
C SER A 32 -13.04 -9.99 -1.44
N PHE A 33 -14.22 -9.35 -1.45
CA PHE A 33 -14.62 -8.44 -0.39
C PHE A 33 -14.86 -9.18 0.93
N SER A 34 -15.55 -10.34 0.89
CA SER A 34 -15.76 -11.20 2.06
C SER A 34 -14.43 -11.64 2.68
N ALA A 35 -13.49 -12.11 1.85
CA ALA A 35 -12.18 -12.53 2.31
C ALA A 35 -11.36 -11.36 2.90
N PHE A 36 -11.42 -10.19 2.27
CA PHE A 36 -10.82 -8.97 2.82
C PHE A 36 -11.41 -8.62 4.19
N TRP A 37 -12.72 -8.64 4.32
CA TRP A 37 -13.41 -8.34 5.56
C TRP A 37 -13.07 -9.32 6.69
N ASN A 38 -12.98 -10.60 6.38
CA ASN A 38 -12.58 -11.66 7.31
C ASN A 38 -11.06 -11.71 7.57
N GLN A 39 -10.30 -10.84 6.93
CA GLN A 39 -8.83 -10.82 7.01
C GLN A 39 -8.16 -12.11 6.48
N ASP A 40 -8.76 -12.79 5.51
CA ASP A 40 -8.17 -13.96 4.86
C ASP A 40 -7.04 -13.54 3.90
N TYR A 41 -7.30 -12.53 3.06
CA TYR A 41 -6.30 -11.91 2.17
C TYR A 41 -6.68 -10.47 1.81
N PRO A 42 -5.68 -9.59 1.55
CA PRO A 42 -5.92 -8.19 1.21
C PRO A 42 -6.49 -8.04 -0.21
N LEU A 43 -7.05 -6.87 -0.48
CA LEU A 43 -7.54 -6.55 -1.82
C LEU A 43 -6.41 -6.64 -2.86
N GLY A 44 -6.74 -7.18 -4.02
CA GLY A 44 -5.84 -7.27 -5.16
C GLY A 44 -4.88 -8.46 -5.20
N CYS A 45 -4.86 -9.32 -4.17
CA CYS A 45 -3.99 -10.49 -4.13
C CYS A 45 -4.68 -11.80 -4.55
N GLY A 46 -5.92 -11.99 -4.13
CA GLY A 46 -6.58 -13.29 -4.18
C GLY A 46 -5.92 -14.36 -3.28
N PRO A 47 -6.58 -15.51 -3.07
CA PRO A 47 -6.12 -16.49 -2.08
C PRO A 47 -4.78 -17.14 -2.45
N VAL A 48 -4.59 -17.51 -3.71
CA VAL A 48 -3.35 -18.16 -4.18
C VAL A 48 -2.20 -17.16 -4.19
N GLY A 49 -2.44 -15.94 -4.70
CA GLY A 49 -1.44 -14.88 -4.74
C GLY A 49 -0.99 -14.47 -3.34
N TRP A 50 -1.93 -14.34 -2.40
CA TRP A 50 -1.60 -14.00 -1.02
C TRP A 50 -0.77 -15.08 -0.31
N LYS A 51 -1.15 -16.35 -0.47
CA LYS A 51 -0.37 -17.46 0.08
C LYS A 51 1.07 -17.46 -0.45
N HIS A 52 1.23 -17.33 -1.77
CA HIS A 52 2.55 -17.26 -2.40
C HIS A 52 3.35 -16.04 -1.91
N PHE A 53 2.70 -14.89 -1.81
CA PHE A 53 3.30 -13.65 -1.32
C PHE A 53 3.90 -13.81 0.09
N VAL A 54 3.15 -14.40 1.02
CA VAL A 54 3.61 -14.60 2.40
C VAL A 54 4.71 -15.66 2.48
N GLU A 55 4.56 -16.78 1.77
CA GLU A 55 5.55 -17.85 1.76
C GLU A 55 6.89 -17.41 1.15
N SER A 56 6.85 -16.69 0.03
CA SER A 56 8.05 -16.15 -0.62
C SER A 56 8.71 -15.02 0.17
N LEU A 57 7.93 -14.17 0.86
CA LEU A 57 8.48 -13.17 1.80
C LEU A 57 9.27 -13.83 2.93
N ARG A 58 8.68 -14.86 3.54
CA ARG A 58 9.33 -15.65 4.59
C ARG A 58 10.64 -16.25 4.09
N HIS A 59 10.62 -16.83 2.90
CA HIS A 59 11.81 -17.39 2.28
C HIS A 59 12.89 -16.33 2.01
N ALA A 60 12.52 -15.17 1.47
CA ALA A 60 13.44 -14.08 1.21
C ALA A 60 14.12 -13.56 2.49
N LEU A 61 13.35 -13.33 3.56
CA LEU A 61 13.88 -12.92 4.86
C LEU A 61 14.83 -13.98 5.44
N ALA A 62 14.44 -15.26 5.40
CA ALA A 62 15.29 -16.36 5.86
C ALA A 62 16.57 -16.49 5.04
N SER A 63 16.51 -16.33 3.71
CA SER A 63 17.67 -16.35 2.82
C SER A 63 18.64 -15.19 3.08
N ASP A 64 18.14 -14.04 3.50
CA ASP A 64 18.94 -12.92 3.97
C ASP A 64 19.38 -13.10 5.45
N GLY A 65 18.98 -14.19 6.11
CA GLY A 65 19.29 -14.47 7.53
C GLY A 65 18.66 -13.47 8.50
N ILE A 66 17.45 -12.97 8.19
CA ILE A 66 16.66 -12.07 9.04
C ILE A 66 15.64 -12.90 9.79
N THR A 67 15.66 -12.78 11.14
CA THR A 67 14.84 -13.56 12.05
C THR A 67 13.99 -12.71 13.00
N ASP A 68 14.23 -11.40 13.03
CA ASP A 68 13.57 -10.44 13.92
C ASP A 68 12.56 -9.52 13.22
N ALA A 69 12.18 -9.85 11.97
CA ALA A 69 11.31 -8.99 11.20
C ALA A 69 9.86 -9.03 11.72
N ASP A 70 9.30 -7.86 12.04
CA ASP A 70 7.86 -7.60 12.14
C ASP A 70 7.38 -7.00 10.83
N VAL A 71 6.34 -7.59 10.23
CA VAL A 71 5.88 -7.18 8.91
C VAL A 71 4.41 -6.79 8.94
N GLN A 72 4.14 -5.61 8.41
CA GLN A 72 2.81 -5.05 8.29
C GLN A 72 2.48 -4.74 6.83
N LEU A 73 1.23 -4.99 6.42
CA LEU A 73 0.69 -4.49 5.17
C LEU A 73 -0.19 -3.28 5.45
N GLN A 74 0.05 -2.20 4.73
CA GLN A 74 -0.66 -0.94 4.86
C GLN A 74 -1.35 -0.52 3.55
N GLY A 75 -1.87 0.70 3.54
CA GLY A 75 -2.48 1.28 2.35
C GLY A 75 -3.90 0.84 2.11
N SER A 76 -4.43 1.18 0.93
CA SER A 76 -5.83 0.89 0.58
C SER A 76 -6.08 -0.61 0.34
N ALA A 77 -5.06 -1.39 -0.01
CA ALA A 77 -5.19 -2.83 -0.13
C ALA A 77 -5.52 -3.51 1.21
N ALA A 78 -5.04 -2.95 2.33
CA ALA A 78 -5.29 -3.44 3.68
C ALA A 78 -6.52 -2.82 4.36
N ARG A 79 -6.96 -1.62 3.92
CA ARG A 79 -7.97 -0.82 4.63
C ARG A 79 -9.13 -0.35 3.78
N PHE A 80 -9.14 -0.65 2.50
CA PHE A 80 -10.04 -0.16 1.47
C PHE A 80 -9.84 1.32 1.11
N PHE A 81 -9.68 2.21 2.08
CA PHE A 81 -9.40 3.63 1.86
C PHE A 81 -7.92 3.94 2.09
N SER A 82 -7.37 4.83 1.27
CA SER A 82 -6.03 5.35 1.46
C SER A 82 -5.93 6.29 2.66
N GLY A 83 -4.69 6.59 3.06
CA GLY A 83 -4.41 7.52 4.17
C GLY A 83 -4.88 8.95 3.89
N ALA A 84 -4.95 9.75 4.96
CA ALA A 84 -5.50 11.11 4.96
C ALA A 84 -4.84 12.08 3.96
N HIS A 85 -3.60 11.81 3.56
CA HIS A 85 -2.86 12.62 2.58
C HIS A 85 -3.20 12.32 1.11
N LYS A 86 -4.03 11.29 0.86
CA LYS A 86 -4.45 10.87 -0.50
C LYS A 86 -5.95 11.15 -0.66
N GLU A 87 -6.29 12.40 -0.95
CA GLU A 87 -7.68 12.80 -1.15
C GLU A 87 -8.19 12.43 -2.54
N MET A 88 -9.47 12.06 -2.62
CA MET A 88 -10.17 11.89 -3.90
C MET A 88 -10.48 13.26 -4.49
N LEU A 89 -10.29 13.40 -5.80
CA LEU A 89 -10.46 14.67 -6.50
C LEU A 89 -11.65 14.60 -7.45
N PHE A 90 -12.41 15.67 -7.53
CA PHE A 90 -13.66 15.75 -8.32
C PHE A 90 -13.71 16.95 -9.27
N GLU A 91 -12.78 17.90 -9.12
CA GLU A 91 -12.72 19.08 -9.99
C GLU A 91 -11.78 18.81 -11.17
N ILE A 92 -12.19 19.27 -12.36
CA ILE A 92 -11.47 19.01 -13.64
C ILE A 92 -9.99 19.36 -13.54
N ASP A 93 -9.68 20.56 -13.02
CA ASP A 93 -8.31 21.05 -12.95
C ASP A 93 -7.44 20.21 -12.00
N GLU A 94 -8.00 19.76 -10.87
CA GLU A 94 -7.33 18.91 -9.89
C GLU A 94 -7.07 17.51 -10.47
N VAL A 95 -8.06 16.93 -11.16
CA VAL A 95 -7.95 15.63 -11.83
C VAL A 95 -6.91 15.70 -12.94
N ALA A 96 -6.92 16.75 -13.76
CA ALA A 96 -5.95 16.96 -14.85
C ALA A 96 -4.52 17.13 -14.29
N ALA A 97 -4.35 17.89 -13.21
CA ALA A 97 -3.06 18.05 -12.54
C ALA A 97 -2.55 16.74 -11.95
N LEU A 98 -3.42 15.94 -11.33
CA LEU A 98 -3.06 14.62 -10.81
C LEU A 98 -2.69 13.65 -11.95
N PHE A 99 -3.47 13.63 -13.03
CA PHE A 99 -3.19 12.83 -14.22
C PHE A 99 -1.81 13.17 -14.80
N MET A 100 -1.51 14.47 -14.99
CA MET A 100 -0.20 14.93 -15.44
C MET A 100 0.93 14.47 -14.52
N ARG A 101 0.74 14.56 -13.22
CA ARG A 101 1.74 14.11 -12.23
C ARG A 101 2.01 12.61 -12.30
N LEU A 102 0.97 11.79 -12.51
CA LEU A 102 1.08 10.34 -12.53
C LEU A 102 1.52 9.79 -13.88
N GLN A 103 1.06 10.39 -14.99
CA GLN A 103 1.32 9.89 -16.34
C GLN A 103 2.38 10.68 -17.11
N GLY A 104 2.87 11.82 -16.58
CA GLY A 104 3.87 12.66 -17.22
C GLY A 104 3.37 13.47 -18.44
N ARG A 105 2.06 13.51 -18.67
CA ARG A 105 1.40 14.27 -19.73
C ARG A 105 0.04 14.78 -19.29
N LEU A 106 -0.49 15.77 -19.97
CA LEU A 106 -1.88 16.19 -19.77
C LEU A 106 -2.86 15.12 -20.34
N PRO A 107 -4.04 14.98 -19.75
CA PRO A 107 -5.11 14.17 -20.33
C PRO A 107 -5.57 14.83 -21.66
N THR A 108 -6.00 14.01 -22.61
CA THR A 108 -6.75 14.49 -23.77
C THR A 108 -8.15 14.92 -23.35
N GLU A 109 -8.84 15.71 -24.19
CA GLU A 109 -10.22 16.12 -23.96
C GLU A 109 -11.14 14.91 -23.72
N PHE A 110 -11.02 13.87 -24.54
CA PHE A 110 -11.77 12.63 -24.39
C PHE A 110 -11.48 11.90 -23.07
N GLU A 111 -10.20 11.84 -22.65
CA GLU A 111 -9.83 11.19 -21.38
C GLU A 111 -10.43 11.94 -20.20
N ILE A 112 -10.32 13.25 -20.15
CA ILE A 112 -10.86 14.04 -19.03
C ILE A 112 -12.39 14.00 -18.98
N GLU A 113 -13.07 14.09 -20.13
CA GLU A 113 -14.52 13.93 -20.21
C GLU A 113 -14.98 12.58 -19.66
N ARG A 114 -14.35 11.49 -20.10
CA ARG A 114 -14.65 10.14 -19.61
C ARG A 114 -14.45 10.03 -18.10
N ILE A 115 -13.32 10.51 -17.59
CA ILE A 115 -13.02 10.47 -16.15
C ILE A 115 -14.11 11.24 -15.36
N MET A 116 -14.48 12.42 -15.83
CA MET A 116 -15.50 13.24 -15.16
C MET A 116 -16.89 12.60 -15.22
N GLN A 117 -17.23 11.93 -16.34
CA GLN A 117 -18.46 11.17 -16.46
C GLN A 117 -18.50 9.99 -15.50
N ASP A 118 -17.40 9.21 -15.39
CA ASP A 118 -17.29 8.08 -14.45
C ASP A 118 -17.40 8.57 -12.99
N LEU A 119 -16.73 9.68 -12.65
CA LEU A 119 -16.85 10.31 -11.34
C LEU A 119 -18.29 10.73 -11.02
N ALA A 120 -18.97 11.36 -11.97
CA ALA A 120 -20.36 11.80 -11.80
C ALA A 120 -21.34 10.61 -11.71
N LEU A 121 -21.05 9.52 -12.41
CA LEU A 121 -21.88 8.30 -12.37
C LEU A 121 -21.76 7.56 -11.05
N VAL A 122 -20.53 7.37 -10.55
CA VAL A 122 -20.27 6.59 -9.35
C VAL A 122 -20.53 7.42 -8.08
N TRP A 123 -20.14 8.70 -8.09
CA TRP A 123 -20.25 9.60 -6.94
C TRP A 123 -20.97 10.93 -7.32
N PRO A 124 -22.26 10.86 -7.62
CA PRO A 124 -22.99 11.99 -8.23
C PRO A 124 -23.20 13.20 -7.30
N SER A 125 -23.15 13.00 -6.00
CA SER A 125 -23.47 14.04 -5.01
C SER A 125 -22.29 14.34 -4.09
N SER A 126 -22.04 15.62 -3.79
CA SER A 126 -20.98 16.03 -2.87
C SER A 126 -21.15 15.44 -1.45
N SER A 127 -22.38 15.20 -1.02
CA SER A 127 -22.68 14.55 0.28
C SER A 127 -22.48 13.02 0.28
N ARG A 128 -22.21 12.44 -0.90
CA ARG A 128 -21.99 11.00 -1.08
C ARG A 128 -20.69 10.71 -1.81
N ARG A 129 -19.69 11.53 -1.61
CA ARG A 129 -18.37 11.37 -2.26
C ARG A 129 -17.34 10.95 -1.22
N PRO A 130 -16.50 9.93 -1.52
CA PRO A 130 -15.41 9.58 -0.63
C PRO A 130 -14.38 10.72 -0.61
N ARG A 131 -13.95 11.13 0.56
CA ARG A 131 -12.83 12.05 0.69
C ARG A 131 -11.51 11.34 0.52
N ARG A 132 -11.42 10.09 0.94
CA ARG A 132 -10.22 9.26 0.77
C ARG A 132 -10.34 8.41 -0.49
N ARG A 133 -9.22 8.19 -1.17
CA ARG A 133 -9.21 7.36 -2.37
C ARG A 133 -9.54 5.93 -2.02
N PRO A 134 -10.62 5.35 -2.57
CA PRO A 134 -10.86 3.92 -2.46
C PRO A 134 -9.77 3.12 -3.18
N PHE A 135 -9.59 1.88 -2.80
CA PHE A 135 -8.70 0.93 -3.46
C PHE A 135 -8.95 0.91 -4.97
N ASP A 136 -7.87 0.99 -5.76
CA ASP A 136 -7.89 1.01 -7.22
C ASP A 136 -8.69 2.13 -7.91
N SER A 137 -9.25 3.10 -7.19
CA SER A 137 -10.12 4.12 -7.77
C SER A 137 -9.45 4.90 -8.91
N LEU A 138 -8.21 5.36 -8.76
CA LEU A 138 -7.50 6.10 -9.81
C LEU A 138 -7.17 5.24 -11.02
N TYR A 139 -6.86 3.96 -10.80
CA TYR A 139 -6.63 2.99 -11.86
C TYR A 139 -7.91 2.73 -12.66
N ARG A 140 -9.04 2.53 -11.98
CA ARG A 140 -10.35 2.31 -12.61
C ARG A 140 -10.85 3.53 -13.40
N LEU A 141 -10.57 4.72 -12.89
CA LEU A 141 -10.83 5.96 -13.61
C LEU A 141 -9.87 6.20 -14.80
N GLY A 142 -8.77 5.45 -14.88
CA GLY A 142 -7.73 5.68 -15.88
C GLY A 142 -6.86 6.91 -15.62
N VAL A 143 -6.91 7.46 -14.40
CA VAL A 143 -6.03 8.56 -13.94
C VAL A 143 -4.63 8.03 -13.66
N ASP A 144 -4.52 6.83 -13.09
CA ASP A 144 -3.28 6.10 -12.91
C ASP A 144 -3.21 4.89 -13.85
N ARG A 145 -2.02 4.57 -14.36
CA ARG A 145 -1.78 3.36 -15.18
C ARG A 145 -1.55 2.13 -14.32
N SER A 146 -1.18 2.34 -13.09
CA SER A 146 -0.90 1.28 -12.13
C SER A 146 -2.04 1.14 -11.13
N PRO A 147 -2.44 -0.09 -10.79
CA PRO A 147 -3.35 -0.32 -9.67
C PRO A 147 -2.70 0.13 -8.35
N SER A 148 -3.50 0.23 -7.29
CA SER A 148 -3.02 0.56 -5.95
C SER A 148 -1.93 -0.41 -5.51
N ASP A 149 -0.89 0.10 -4.89
CA ASP A 149 0.24 -0.69 -4.42
C ASP A 149 -0.08 -1.52 -3.16
N LEU A 150 0.74 -2.53 -2.93
CA LEU A 150 0.81 -3.26 -1.67
C LEU A 150 1.96 -2.64 -0.86
N ASP A 151 1.62 -1.83 0.13
CA ASP A 151 2.57 -1.15 1.00
C ASP A 151 3.05 -2.09 2.11
N VAL A 152 4.23 -2.69 1.94
CA VAL A 152 4.83 -3.60 2.92
C VAL A 152 5.82 -2.84 3.79
N GLN A 153 5.57 -2.87 5.09
CA GLN A 153 6.48 -2.33 6.10
C GLN A 153 7.17 -3.47 6.85
N VAL A 154 8.49 -3.41 6.91
CA VAL A 154 9.32 -4.37 7.64
C VAL A 154 10.08 -3.62 8.72
N SER A 155 9.91 -4.02 9.97
CA SER A 155 10.67 -3.51 11.11
C SER A 155 11.67 -4.56 11.58
N SER A 156 12.98 -4.24 11.61
CA SER A 156 14.04 -5.20 11.96
C SER A 156 15.29 -4.49 12.48
N GLY A 157 15.70 -4.83 13.69
CA GLY A 157 16.97 -4.40 14.28
C GLY A 157 18.17 -4.98 13.54
N GLN A 158 18.05 -6.22 13.05
CA GLN A 158 19.11 -6.88 12.29
C GLN A 158 19.39 -6.13 10.97
N ILE A 159 18.36 -5.74 10.22
CA ILE A 159 18.53 -5.00 8.96
C ILE A 159 19.12 -3.61 9.26
N ALA A 160 18.64 -2.93 10.29
CA ALA A 160 19.15 -1.62 10.68
C ALA A 160 20.65 -1.69 11.05
N ARG A 161 21.08 -2.66 11.87
CA ARG A 161 22.46 -2.87 12.22
C ARG A 161 23.32 -3.17 11.00
N ARG A 162 22.95 -4.13 10.15
CA ARG A 162 23.70 -4.48 8.93
C ARG A 162 23.86 -3.28 7.99
N SER A 163 22.85 -2.42 7.91
CA SER A 163 22.93 -1.20 7.14
C SER A 163 23.98 -0.21 7.69
N GLY A 164 24.14 -0.16 9.03
CA GLY A 164 25.20 0.62 9.69
C GLY A 164 26.58 0.03 9.43
N GLU A 165 26.75 -1.29 9.58
CA GLU A 165 27.97 -2.02 9.29
C GLU A 165 28.40 -1.83 7.82
N TYR A 166 27.44 -1.85 6.90
CA TYR A 166 27.71 -1.57 5.50
C TYR A 166 28.24 -0.14 5.27
N LEU A 167 27.69 0.88 5.95
CA LEU A 167 28.24 2.23 5.89
C LEU A 167 29.68 2.28 6.41
N GLN A 168 29.96 1.66 7.55
CA GLN A 168 31.28 1.61 8.14
C GLN A 168 32.30 0.92 7.22
N SER A 169 31.91 -0.17 6.55
CA SER A 169 32.78 -0.85 5.58
C SER A 169 33.13 0.02 4.36
N ARG A 170 32.35 1.07 4.11
CA ARG A 170 32.60 2.09 3.07
C ARG A 170 33.35 3.32 3.59
N GLY A 171 33.86 3.29 4.82
CA GLY A 171 34.56 4.40 5.44
C GLY A 171 33.64 5.57 5.87
N LEU A 172 32.32 5.32 5.95
CA LEU A 172 31.35 6.32 6.39
C LEU A 172 30.94 6.04 7.84
N PRO A 173 30.61 7.06 8.64
CA PRO A 173 30.10 6.82 9.99
C PRO A 173 28.74 6.14 9.96
N ASP A 174 28.48 5.26 10.92
CA ASP A 174 27.12 4.76 11.16
C ASP A 174 26.25 5.89 11.69
N SER A 175 25.51 6.51 10.80
CA SER A 175 24.63 7.63 11.10
C SER A 175 23.21 7.34 10.62
N LYS A 176 22.24 7.50 11.52
CA LYS A 176 20.82 7.37 11.18
C LYS A 176 20.43 8.31 10.04
N LEU A 177 20.98 9.54 10.01
CA LEU A 177 20.75 10.52 8.94
C LEU A 177 21.24 10.02 7.56
N LEU A 178 22.34 9.28 7.52
CA LEU A 178 22.85 8.72 6.27
C LEU A 178 22.05 7.50 5.82
N ARG A 179 21.62 6.67 6.79
CA ARG A 179 20.88 5.43 6.50
C ARG A 179 19.45 5.64 6.10
N THR A 180 18.76 6.62 6.73
CA THR A 180 17.31 6.75 6.62
C THR A 180 16.88 7.89 5.69
N HIS A 181 15.65 7.81 5.24
CA HIS A 181 14.98 8.90 4.54
C HIS A 181 14.67 10.03 5.53
N GLU A 182 14.92 11.27 5.13
CA GLU A 182 14.81 12.45 6.02
C GLU A 182 13.40 12.61 6.62
N THR A 183 12.38 12.44 5.78
CA THR A 183 10.98 12.67 6.18
C THR A 183 10.33 11.44 6.79
N TYR A 184 10.55 10.26 6.22
CA TYR A 184 9.79 9.05 6.57
C TYR A 184 10.56 8.07 7.45
N ALA A 185 11.83 8.32 7.68
CA ALA A 185 12.73 7.53 8.51
C ALA A 185 12.93 6.05 8.11
N PHE A 186 12.40 5.60 6.96
CA PHE A 186 12.71 4.26 6.46
C PHE A 186 14.17 4.18 5.98
N ILE A 187 14.78 3.03 6.07
CA ILE A 187 16.13 2.75 5.59
C ILE A 187 16.14 2.89 4.06
N ARG A 188 17.07 3.69 3.53
CA ARG A 188 17.13 3.99 2.09
C ARG A 188 17.30 2.71 1.28
N LYS A 189 16.55 2.57 0.20
CA LYS A 189 16.50 1.37 -0.67
C LYS A 189 17.88 0.85 -1.08
N LYS A 190 18.85 1.74 -1.35
CA LYS A 190 20.22 1.34 -1.72
C LYS A 190 20.94 0.53 -0.64
N PHE A 191 20.64 0.76 0.64
CA PHE A 191 21.22 -0.02 1.73
C PHE A 191 20.50 -1.34 1.90
N ILE A 192 19.16 -1.35 1.75
CA ILE A 192 18.40 -2.61 1.77
C ILE A 192 18.87 -3.54 0.66
N ALA A 193 19.05 -3.04 -0.57
CA ALA A 193 19.54 -3.83 -1.69
C ALA A 193 20.95 -4.41 -1.43
N ALA A 194 21.78 -3.71 -0.64
CA ALA A 194 23.11 -4.18 -0.31
C ALA A 194 23.16 -5.25 0.80
N VAL A 195 22.26 -5.16 1.79
CA VAL A 195 22.29 -6.02 2.99
C VAL A 195 21.20 -7.09 3.03
N CYS A 196 20.14 -6.92 2.23
CA CYS A 196 19.02 -7.85 2.08
C CYS A 196 18.62 -7.95 0.59
N PRO A 197 19.50 -8.52 -0.26
CA PRO A 197 19.25 -8.62 -1.70
C PRO A 197 18.05 -9.51 -2.03
N ASN A 198 17.81 -10.60 -1.27
CA ASN A 198 16.68 -11.49 -1.50
C ASN A 198 15.33 -10.79 -1.19
N LEU A 199 15.26 -10.01 -0.11
CA LEU A 199 14.08 -9.19 0.21
C LEU A 199 13.81 -8.15 -0.88
N THR A 200 14.86 -7.54 -1.44
CA THR A 200 14.72 -6.58 -2.54
C THR A 200 14.21 -7.26 -3.81
N SER A 201 14.78 -8.41 -4.18
CA SER A 201 14.34 -9.20 -5.34
C SER A 201 12.92 -9.67 -5.19
N TRP A 202 12.54 -10.14 -4.00
CA TRP A 202 11.19 -10.55 -3.66
C TRP A 202 10.15 -9.47 -4.00
N ALA A 203 10.38 -8.21 -3.62
CA ALA A 203 9.43 -7.13 -3.89
C ALA A 203 9.23 -6.89 -5.40
N ILE A 204 10.29 -7.06 -6.20
CA ILE A 204 10.24 -6.98 -7.67
C ILE A 204 9.45 -8.15 -8.24
N GLU A 205 9.77 -9.37 -7.83
CA GLU A 205 9.10 -10.60 -8.28
C GLU A 205 7.61 -10.60 -7.94
N GLN A 206 7.25 -10.13 -6.74
CA GLN A 206 5.84 -10.02 -6.36
C GLN A 206 5.10 -8.94 -7.16
N THR A 207 5.78 -7.84 -7.51
CA THR A 207 5.21 -6.82 -8.41
C THR A 207 4.84 -7.44 -9.76
N GLU A 208 5.71 -8.27 -10.31
CA GLU A 208 5.45 -8.97 -11.58
C GLU A 208 4.37 -10.04 -11.44
N ALA A 209 4.44 -10.86 -10.40
CA ALA A 209 3.49 -11.97 -10.18
C ALA A 209 2.05 -11.48 -9.94
N LEU A 210 1.88 -10.40 -9.19
CA LEU A 210 0.57 -9.83 -8.86
C LEU A 210 0.09 -8.79 -9.87
N GLN A 211 0.93 -8.42 -10.87
CA GLN A 211 0.67 -7.32 -11.81
C GLN A 211 0.25 -6.03 -11.08
N ARG A 212 0.87 -5.78 -9.93
CA ARG A 212 0.57 -4.71 -8.99
C ARG A 212 1.85 -4.27 -8.28
N PRO A 213 2.12 -2.95 -8.13
CA PRO A 213 3.30 -2.51 -7.42
C PRO A 213 3.34 -3.05 -5.98
N VAL A 214 4.49 -3.60 -5.59
CA VAL A 214 4.79 -3.95 -4.20
C VAL A 214 5.84 -2.98 -3.71
N THR A 215 5.47 -2.10 -2.79
CA THR A 215 6.37 -1.13 -2.20
C THR A 215 6.90 -1.65 -0.87
N LEU A 216 8.21 -1.50 -0.66
CA LEU A 216 8.89 -1.97 0.54
C LEU A 216 9.46 -0.78 1.30
N ALA A 217 9.03 -0.60 2.54
CA ALA A 217 9.58 0.33 3.50
C ALA A 217 10.16 -0.44 4.69
N VAL A 218 11.46 -0.29 4.94
CA VAL A 218 12.16 -0.99 6.04
C VAL A 218 12.55 0.00 7.11
N PHE A 219 12.25 -0.33 8.36
CA PHE A 219 12.52 0.48 9.54
C PHE A 219 13.45 -0.26 10.51
N ASP A 220 13.95 0.44 11.52
CA ASP A 220 14.59 -0.19 12.68
C ASP A 220 13.54 -0.96 13.52
N GLU A 221 13.95 -1.62 14.57
CA GLU A 221 13.10 -2.43 15.44
C GLU A 221 11.93 -1.65 16.07
N ALA A 222 12.09 -0.34 16.25
CA ALA A 222 11.03 0.52 16.78
C ALA A 222 9.91 0.79 15.77
N GLY A 223 10.11 0.40 14.51
CA GLY A 223 9.16 0.64 13.43
C GLY A 223 9.13 2.09 12.95
N PRO A 224 8.10 2.46 12.18
CA PRO A 224 7.94 3.82 11.68
C PRO A 224 7.69 4.81 12.84
N PRO A 225 8.32 6.00 12.80
CA PRO A 225 8.12 7.00 13.85
C PRO A 225 6.69 7.54 13.84
N ARG A 226 6.17 7.89 15.02
CA ARG A 226 4.96 8.69 15.14
C ARG A 226 5.28 10.11 14.71
N MET A 227 4.75 10.53 13.57
CA MET A 227 4.89 11.90 13.08
C MET A 227 3.50 12.45 12.83
N GLU A 228 3.20 13.60 13.42
CA GLU A 228 1.97 14.33 13.12
C GLU A 228 1.91 14.64 11.61
N GLY A 229 0.78 14.37 10.99
CA GLY A 229 0.57 14.59 9.56
C GLY A 229 1.11 13.51 8.62
N LEU A 230 1.95 12.57 9.06
CA LEU A 230 2.48 11.46 8.26
C LEU A 230 1.83 10.12 8.65
N GLN A 231 0.51 10.05 8.57
CA GLN A 231 -0.26 8.89 9.01
C GLN A 231 0.05 7.59 8.23
N SER A 232 0.66 7.69 7.04
CA SER A 232 0.98 6.53 6.20
C SER A 232 2.19 5.72 6.66
N SER A 233 3.08 6.32 7.46
CA SER A 233 4.29 5.66 7.94
C SER A 233 4.16 5.08 9.36
N TYR A 234 3.02 5.24 10.00
CA TYR A 234 2.77 4.76 11.35
C TYR A 234 1.87 3.53 11.35
N HIS A 235 2.21 2.51 12.15
CA HIS A 235 1.40 1.31 12.32
C HIS A 235 0.06 1.66 12.97
N LYS A 236 -1.03 1.16 12.40
CA LYS A 236 -2.39 1.30 12.92
C LYS A 236 -2.95 -0.06 13.28
N SER A 237 -3.91 -0.08 14.19
CA SER A 237 -4.64 -1.32 14.52
C SER A 237 -5.36 -1.95 13.32
N SER A 238 -5.61 -1.15 12.28
CA SER A 238 -6.21 -1.59 11.01
C SER A 238 -5.21 -2.13 9.99
N ASP A 239 -3.91 -2.07 10.27
CA ASP A 239 -2.89 -2.64 9.39
C ASP A 239 -2.86 -4.15 9.56
N TRP A 240 -2.54 -4.87 8.48
CA TRP A 240 -2.49 -6.33 8.52
C TRP A 240 -1.12 -6.79 8.97
N THR A 241 -1.05 -7.53 10.06
CA THR A 241 0.17 -8.19 10.49
C THR A 241 0.41 -9.45 9.67
N ILE A 242 1.53 -9.51 8.96
CA ILE A 242 1.95 -10.69 8.21
C ILE A 242 2.74 -11.60 9.14
N ARG A 243 2.10 -12.68 9.61
CA ARG A 243 2.75 -13.65 10.49
C ARG A 243 3.78 -14.45 9.71
N LEU A 244 5.03 -14.38 10.15
CA LEU A 244 6.16 -15.09 9.53
C LEU A 244 6.40 -16.47 10.17
N GLU A 245 5.74 -16.79 11.28
CA GLU A 245 5.87 -18.09 11.93
C GLU A 245 5.20 -19.18 11.08
N VAL A 246 5.91 -20.29 10.94
CA VAL A 246 5.32 -21.53 10.39
C VAL A 246 4.43 -22.09 11.50
N GLY A 247 3.12 -22.13 11.28
CA GLY A 247 2.24 -22.87 12.18
C GLY A 247 2.79 -24.30 12.34
N GLN A 248 3.05 -24.66 13.59
CA GLN A 248 3.45 -26.03 13.96
C GLN A 248 2.34 -27.01 13.63
#